data_97480f31ae925f29ea59b09a412e4e26
#
_entry.id   97480f31ae925f29ea59b09a412e4e26
#
_cell.length_a   1.000
_cell.length_b   1.000
_cell.length_c   1.000
_cell.angle_alpha   90.00
_cell.angle_beta   90.00
_cell.angle_gamma   90.00
#
_symmetry.space_group_name_H-M   'P 1'
#
loop_
_entity.id
_entity.type
_entity.pdbx_description
1 polymer ?
#
loop_
_entity_poly.entity_id
_entity_poly.type
_entity_poly.pdbx_seq_one_letter_code
_entity_poly.pdbx_strand_id
1 'polypeptide(L)'
;MDNSRPYTYYSEFLPKVQIVVLFEEDEQYETLLEFFDQYGYGFMVPGKDLVIIDGEQLIDDYGNNLLKFIEAHEVSHIVMGHDGPRTDDEELDADLGAYILLEKSGRIDDIKILLREFKNRHGIKFSEDLLDRVKKYFA
;
A
#
# COMPACT_ATOMS: atom_id res chain seq x y z
N MET A 1 25.12 8.90 3.40
CA MET A 1 24.34 10.04 2.92
C MET A 1 23.45 9.61 1.76
N ASP A 2 22.20 9.80 1.94
CA ASP A 2 21.24 9.44 0.92
C ASP A 2 20.87 10.64 0.06
N ASN A 3 21.17 10.58 -1.23
CA ASN A 3 20.88 11.64 -2.18
C ASN A 3 19.63 11.35 -2.99
N SER A 4 18.90 10.30 -2.67
CA SER A 4 17.75 9.86 -3.45
C SER A 4 16.43 10.42 -2.92
N ARG A 5 16.46 11.60 -2.34
CA ARG A 5 15.25 12.24 -1.84
C ARG A 5 14.51 13.00 -2.92
N PRO A 6 13.17 12.85 -3.02
CA PRO A 6 12.42 11.83 -2.28
C PRO A 6 12.84 10.43 -2.70
N TYR A 7 12.66 9.46 -1.81
CA TYR A 7 13.05 8.09 -2.11
C TYR A 7 12.08 7.50 -3.13
N THR A 8 12.58 7.10 -4.29
CA THR A 8 11.74 6.57 -5.37
C THR A 8 12.30 5.27 -5.90
N TYR A 9 11.39 4.38 -6.30
CA TYR A 9 11.78 3.11 -6.93
C TYR A 9 10.56 2.57 -7.70
N TYR A 10 10.79 1.55 -8.51
CA TYR A 10 9.69 0.85 -9.20
C TYR A 10 9.27 -0.35 -8.38
N SER A 11 7.95 -0.59 -8.31
CA SER A 11 7.41 -1.64 -7.48
C SER A 11 7.87 -3.03 -7.92
N GLU A 12 8.23 -3.87 -6.94
CA GLU A 12 8.52 -5.27 -7.24
C GLU A 12 7.27 -6.07 -7.58
N PHE A 13 6.09 -5.56 -7.18
CA PHE A 13 4.82 -6.25 -7.43
C PHE A 13 4.25 -5.96 -8.82
N LEU A 14 4.53 -4.77 -9.35
CA LEU A 14 4.08 -4.36 -10.68
C LEU A 14 5.10 -3.33 -11.19
N PRO A 15 6.13 -3.77 -11.95
CA PRO A 15 7.29 -2.94 -12.25
C PRO A 15 7.02 -1.64 -13.01
N LYS A 16 5.86 -1.49 -13.64
CA LYS A 16 5.52 -0.23 -14.30
C LYS A 16 5.11 0.86 -13.30
N VAL A 17 4.82 0.49 -12.06
CA VAL A 17 4.36 1.42 -11.04
C VAL A 17 5.55 2.01 -10.29
N GLN A 18 5.62 3.33 -10.25
CA GLN A 18 6.63 4.04 -9.49
C GLN A 18 6.13 4.29 -8.07
N ILE A 19 7.00 4.04 -7.11
CA ILE A 19 6.71 4.28 -5.69
C ILE A 19 7.54 5.47 -5.24
N VAL A 20 6.89 6.45 -4.62
CA VAL A 20 7.54 7.63 -4.07
C VAL A 20 7.28 7.67 -2.58
N VAL A 21 8.34 7.59 -1.77
CA VAL A 21 8.21 7.63 -0.32
C VAL A 21 8.70 8.99 0.17
N LEU A 22 7.83 9.73 0.83
CA LEU A 22 8.13 11.07 1.29
C LEU A 22 8.37 11.10 2.80
N PHE A 23 9.28 11.98 3.20
CA PHE A 23 9.61 12.21 4.61
C PHE A 23 9.49 13.70 4.89
N GLU A 24 9.47 14.05 6.17
CA GLU A 24 9.23 15.42 6.63
C GLU A 24 10.14 16.44 5.95
N GLU A 25 11.40 16.09 5.67
CA GLU A 25 12.34 17.02 5.04
C GLU A 25 12.17 17.17 3.54
N ASP A 26 11.30 16.39 2.91
CA ASP A 26 11.04 16.54 1.47
C ASP A 26 10.08 17.70 1.24
N GLU A 27 10.35 18.51 0.22
CA GLU A 27 9.55 19.71 -0.06
C GLU A 27 8.07 19.41 -0.28
N GLN A 28 7.78 18.29 -0.95
CA GLN A 28 6.41 17.93 -1.28
C GLN A 28 5.62 17.40 -0.08
N TYR A 29 6.29 17.05 1.01
CA TYR A 29 5.63 16.38 2.12
C TYR A 29 4.49 17.22 2.70
N GLU A 30 4.77 18.47 3.02
CA GLU A 30 3.78 19.35 3.63
C GLU A 30 2.59 19.58 2.70
N THR A 31 2.86 19.71 1.40
CA THR A 31 1.81 19.89 0.40
C THR A 31 0.86 18.70 0.34
N LEU A 32 1.37 17.50 0.60
CA LEU A 32 0.59 16.26 0.49
C LEU A 32 0.00 15.79 1.82
N LEU A 33 0.23 16.52 2.92
CA LEU A 33 -0.28 16.10 4.23
C LEU A 33 -1.79 15.88 4.23
N GLU A 34 -2.56 16.71 3.54
CA GLU A 34 -4.00 16.54 3.48
C GLU A 34 -4.39 15.22 2.87
N PHE A 35 -3.66 14.77 1.84
CA PHE A 35 -3.92 13.50 1.22
C PHE A 35 -3.59 12.33 2.16
N PHE A 36 -2.48 12.44 2.88
CA PHE A 36 -2.13 11.41 3.86
C PHE A 36 -3.16 11.36 5.00
N ASP A 37 -3.63 12.52 5.45
CA ASP A 37 -4.67 12.57 6.48
C ASP A 37 -5.96 11.91 6.01
N GLN A 38 -6.27 12.04 4.73
CA GLN A 38 -7.48 11.48 4.16
C GLN A 38 -7.35 9.99 3.82
N TYR A 39 -6.21 9.58 3.29
CA TYR A 39 -6.03 8.23 2.73
C TYR A 39 -5.13 7.32 3.58
N GLY A 40 -4.48 7.83 4.61
CA GLY A 40 -3.61 7.04 5.46
C GLY A 40 -2.17 7.04 4.99
N TYR A 41 -1.50 5.88 5.11
CA TYR A 41 -0.07 5.79 4.83
C TYR A 41 0.31 5.98 3.37
N GLY A 42 -0.63 5.83 2.45
CA GLY A 42 -0.31 5.96 1.05
C GLY A 42 -1.55 6.07 0.19
N PHE A 43 -1.34 6.46 -1.05
CA PHE A 43 -2.41 6.55 -2.02
C PHE A 43 -1.84 6.41 -3.42
N MET A 44 -2.70 5.96 -4.35
CA MET A 44 -2.35 5.96 -5.77
C MET A 44 -2.81 7.26 -6.41
N VAL A 45 -2.07 7.71 -7.42
CA VAL A 45 -2.45 8.91 -8.18
C VAL A 45 -3.31 8.45 -9.36
N PRO A 46 -4.58 8.89 -9.42
CA PRO A 46 -5.48 8.45 -10.48
C PRO A 46 -4.94 8.75 -11.87
N GLY A 47 -5.08 7.78 -12.77
CA GLY A 47 -4.64 7.93 -14.14
C GLY A 47 -3.14 7.83 -14.35
N LYS A 48 -2.39 7.51 -13.31
CA LYS A 48 -0.93 7.36 -13.38
C LYS A 48 -0.53 6.08 -12.67
N ASP A 49 0.58 5.50 -13.12
CA ASP A 49 1.15 4.34 -12.44
C ASP A 49 2.10 4.82 -11.35
N LEU A 50 1.53 5.46 -10.34
CA LEU A 50 2.27 6.17 -9.30
C LEU A 50 1.60 6.00 -7.94
N VAL A 51 2.39 5.58 -6.95
CA VAL A 51 1.96 5.46 -5.56
C VAL A 51 2.83 6.37 -4.70
N ILE A 52 2.20 7.13 -3.81
CA ILE A 52 2.91 8.01 -2.89
C ILE A 52 2.68 7.51 -1.46
N ILE A 53 3.77 7.34 -0.71
CA ILE A 53 3.74 6.77 0.64
C ILE A 53 4.29 7.77 1.65
N ASP A 54 3.62 7.88 2.80
CA ASP A 54 4.04 8.70 3.93
C ASP A 54 5.06 7.93 4.76
N GLY A 55 6.34 8.10 4.43
CA GLY A 55 7.43 7.43 5.14
C GLY A 55 7.59 7.94 6.57
N GLU A 56 7.27 9.21 6.80
CA GLU A 56 7.39 9.80 8.14
C GLU A 56 6.43 9.13 9.12
N GLN A 57 5.18 8.97 8.71
CA GLN A 57 4.18 8.32 9.57
C GLN A 57 4.49 6.84 9.78
N LEU A 58 5.04 6.17 8.76
CA LEU A 58 5.44 4.78 8.91
C LEU A 58 6.56 4.62 9.94
N ILE A 59 7.53 5.54 9.94
CA ILE A 59 8.60 5.52 10.93
C ILE A 59 8.04 5.74 12.34
N ASP A 60 7.14 6.70 12.49
CA ASP A 60 6.52 6.98 13.79
C ASP A 60 5.77 5.78 14.34
N ASP A 61 5.03 5.08 13.48
CA ASP A 61 4.16 4.00 13.92
C ASP A 61 4.86 2.64 13.98
N TYR A 62 5.85 2.39 13.12
CA TYR A 62 6.46 1.07 12.96
C TYR A 62 7.98 1.08 12.98
N GLY A 63 8.60 2.22 13.34
CA GLY A 63 10.04 2.37 13.33
C GLY A 63 10.59 2.51 11.92
N ASN A 64 11.84 2.13 11.71
CA ASN A 64 12.49 2.31 10.40
C ASN A 64 12.05 1.31 9.34
N ASN A 65 10.95 0.62 9.55
CA ASN A 65 10.47 -0.42 8.67
C ASN A 65 9.49 0.16 7.64
N LEU A 66 9.90 0.22 6.39
CA LEU A 66 9.02 0.60 5.28
C LEU A 66 8.20 -0.62 4.90
N LEU A 67 6.98 -0.66 5.35
CA LEU A 67 6.15 -1.85 5.23
C LEU A 67 5.71 -2.07 3.79
N LYS A 68 6.11 -3.20 3.24
CA LYS A 68 5.75 -3.56 1.87
C LYS A 68 4.26 -3.84 1.71
N PHE A 69 3.56 -4.12 2.81
CA PHE A 69 2.12 -4.34 2.68
C PHE A 69 1.39 -3.05 2.24
N ILE A 70 1.91 -1.87 2.61
CA ILE A 70 1.31 -0.61 2.15
C ILE A 70 1.47 -0.49 0.63
N GLU A 71 2.68 -0.76 0.13
CA GLU A 71 2.92 -0.76 -1.32
C GLU A 71 2.02 -1.78 -2.02
N ALA A 72 1.95 -3.00 -1.49
CA ALA A 72 1.13 -4.05 -2.08
C ALA A 72 -0.34 -3.69 -2.08
N HIS A 73 -0.83 -3.05 -1.02
CA HIS A 73 -2.20 -2.59 -0.92
C HIS A 73 -2.53 -1.58 -2.04
N GLU A 74 -1.67 -0.57 -2.20
CA GLU A 74 -1.89 0.45 -3.22
C GLU A 74 -1.75 -0.11 -4.63
N VAL A 75 -0.76 -0.97 -4.86
CA VAL A 75 -0.61 -1.63 -6.16
C VAL A 75 -1.85 -2.48 -6.48
N SER A 76 -2.44 -3.12 -5.47
CA SER A 76 -3.65 -3.91 -5.68
C SER A 76 -4.82 -3.06 -6.18
N HIS A 77 -4.96 -1.83 -5.68
CA HIS A 77 -5.97 -0.91 -6.22
C HIS A 77 -5.74 -0.67 -7.71
N ILE A 78 -4.48 -0.51 -8.12
CA ILE A 78 -4.15 -0.30 -9.53
C ILE A 78 -4.49 -1.53 -10.35
N VAL A 79 -4.07 -2.71 -9.88
CA VAL A 79 -4.32 -3.98 -10.59
C VAL A 79 -5.81 -4.21 -10.79
N MET A 80 -6.62 -3.88 -9.80
CA MET A 80 -8.07 -4.11 -9.85
C MET A 80 -8.84 -2.95 -10.48
N GLY A 81 -8.17 -1.88 -10.87
CA GLY A 81 -8.82 -0.76 -11.54
C GLY A 81 -9.69 0.10 -10.63
N HIS A 82 -9.34 0.21 -9.37
CA HIS A 82 -10.09 1.02 -8.42
C HIS A 82 -9.76 2.50 -8.61
N ASP A 83 -10.66 3.23 -9.23
CA ASP A 83 -10.51 4.66 -9.44
C ASP A 83 -11.49 5.44 -8.57
N GLY A 84 -11.11 6.67 -8.21
CA GLY A 84 -11.99 7.56 -7.46
C GLY A 84 -12.08 7.22 -5.98
N PRO A 85 -13.14 7.71 -5.31
CA PRO A 85 -13.31 7.47 -3.88
C PRO A 85 -13.41 5.99 -3.55
N ARG A 86 -12.75 5.59 -2.46
CA ARG A 86 -12.72 4.19 -2.06
C ARG A 86 -13.97 3.80 -1.31
N THR A 87 -14.46 2.58 -1.59
CA THR A 87 -15.51 1.96 -0.79
C THR A 87 -14.88 0.97 0.18
N ASP A 88 -15.63 0.57 1.19
CA ASP A 88 -15.14 -0.42 2.16
C ASP A 88 -14.82 -1.75 1.47
N ASP A 89 -15.61 -2.14 0.46
CA ASP A 89 -15.35 -3.36 -0.30
C ASP A 89 -14.05 -3.25 -1.10
N GLU A 90 -13.77 -2.10 -1.68
CA GLU A 90 -12.51 -1.89 -2.42
C GLU A 90 -11.30 -1.93 -1.51
N GLU A 91 -11.42 -1.38 -0.29
CA GLU A 91 -10.34 -1.45 0.68
C GLU A 91 -10.11 -2.88 1.16
N LEU A 92 -11.19 -3.63 1.38
CA LEU A 92 -11.09 -5.04 1.72
C LEU A 92 -10.39 -5.81 0.60
N ASP A 93 -10.82 -5.60 -0.64
CA ASP A 93 -10.25 -6.29 -1.79
C ASP A 93 -8.77 -5.93 -1.97
N ALA A 94 -8.38 -4.68 -1.69
CA ALA A 94 -6.99 -4.28 -1.78
C ALA A 94 -6.10 -4.99 -0.76
N ASP A 95 -6.61 -5.21 0.45
CA ASP A 95 -5.86 -5.98 1.45
C ASP A 95 -5.75 -7.45 1.06
N LEU A 96 -6.81 -8.01 0.48
CA LEU A 96 -6.76 -9.39 -0.02
C LEU A 96 -5.74 -9.51 -1.16
N GLY A 97 -5.75 -8.54 -2.08
CA GLY A 97 -4.76 -8.49 -3.16
C GLY A 97 -3.35 -8.34 -2.64
N ALA A 98 -3.17 -7.49 -1.62
CA ALA A 98 -1.87 -7.31 -0.99
C ALA A 98 -1.35 -8.62 -0.41
N TYR A 99 -2.21 -9.40 0.23
CA TYR A 99 -1.82 -10.71 0.74
C TYR A 99 -1.27 -11.60 -0.39
N ILE A 100 -1.97 -11.64 -1.52
CA ILE A 100 -1.53 -12.45 -2.67
C ILE A 100 -0.17 -12.00 -3.17
N LEU A 101 0.03 -10.69 -3.33
CA LEU A 101 1.30 -10.16 -3.81
C LEU A 101 2.45 -10.42 -2.85
N LEU A 102 2.20 -10.24 -1.56
CA LEU A 102 3.22 -10.46 -0.54
C LEU A 102 3.59 -11.94 -0.45
N GLU A 103 2.61 -12.84 -0.57
CA GLU A 103 2.86 -14.27 -0.55
C GLU A 103 3.73 -14.70 -1.73
N LYS A 104 3.41 -14.21 -2.92
CA LYS A 104 4.19 -14.50 -4.12
C LYS A 104 5.64 -14.02 -3.99
N SER A 105 5.85 -12.94 -3.26
CA SER A 105 7.17 -12.34 -3.08
C SER A 105 7.91 -12.85 -1.86
N GLY A 106 7.31 -13.76 -1.10
CA GLY A 106 7.92 -14.33 0.10
C GLY A 106 8.10 -13.37 1.25
N ARG A 107 7.29 -12.31 1.31
CA ARG A 107 7.43 -11.27 2.33
C ARG A 107 6.62 -11.60 3.59
N ILE A 108 7.13 -12.57 4.33
CA ILE A 108 6.45 -13.14 5.50
C ILE A 108 6.18 -12.12 6.59
N ASP A 109 7.13 -11.24 6.88
CA ASP A 109 6.96 -10.26 7.96
C ASP A 109 5.86 -9.26 7.64
N ASP A 110 5.77 -8.82 6.38
CA ASP A 110 4.71 -7.91 5.95
C ASP A 110 3.35 -8.61 5.99
N ILE A 111 3.29 -9.88 5.64
CA ILE A 111 2.07 -10.67 5.76
C ILE A 111 1.59 -10.72 7.21
N LYS A 112 2.49 -10.92 8.16
CA LYS A 112 2.13 -10.98 9.57
C LYS A 112 1.50 -9.67 10.03
N ILE A 113 2.07 -8.55 9.60
CA ILE A 113 1.52 -7.24 9.96
C ILE A 113 0.13 -7.05 9.34
N LEU A 114 0.00 -7.40 8.05
CA LEU A 114 -1.28 -7.31 7.35
C LEU A 114 -2.35 -8.13 8.05
N LEU A 115 -2.05 -9.38 8.39
CA LEU A 115 -3.02 -10.27 9.03
C LEU A 115 -3.42 -9.76 10.42
N ARG A 116 -2.46 -9.21 11.16
CA ARG A 116 -2.75 -8.66 12.48
C ARG A 116 -3.69 -7.46 12.39
N GLU A 117 -3.48 -6.60 11.38
CA GLU A 117 -4.28 -5.40 11.20
C GLU A 117 -5.62 -5.66 10.51
N PHE A 118 -5.73 -6.76 9.79
CA PHE A 118 -6.89 -7.04 8.93
C PHE A 118 -8.21 -7.00 9.71
N LYS A 119 -8.27 -7.69 10.84
CA LYS A 119 -9.48 -7.75 11.64
C LYS A 119 -9.88 -6.36 12.16
N ASN A 120 -8.88 -5.58 12.59
CA ASN A 120 -9.13 -4.24 13.09
C ASN A 120 -9.67 -3.32 11.99
N ARG A 121 -9.15 -3.46 10.78
CA ARG A 121 -9.53 -2.60 9.65
C ARG A 121 -10.89 -2.96 9.08
N HIS A 122 -11.25 -4.24 9.07
CA HIS A 122 -12.44 -4.70 8.32
C HIS A 122 -13.51 -5.33 9.19
N GLY A 123 -13.23 -5.56 10.48
CA GLY A 123 -14.22 -6.13 11.39
C GLY A 123 -14.49 -7.61 11.19
N ILE A 124 -13.76 -8.27 10.29
CA ILE A 124 -13.90 -9.70 10.04
C ILE A 124 -12.51 -10.36 10.09
N LYS A 125 -12.50 -11.66 10.35
CA LYS A 125 -11.25 -12.40 10.39
C LYS A 125 -10.82 -12.78 8.97
N PHE A 126 -9.52 -12.65 8.69
CA PHE A 126 -8.97 -13.11 7.41
C PHE A 126 -9.18 -14.63 7.26
N SER A 127 -9.53 -15.04 6.05
CA SER A 127 -9.59 -16.46 5.68
C SER A 127 -9.16 -16.61 4.23
N GLU A 128 -8.66 -17.78 3.87
CA GLU A 128 -8.26 -18.04 2.49
C GLU A 128 -9.45 -18.05 1.54
N ASP A 129 -10.65 -18.35 2.06
CA ASP A 129 -11.85 -18.32 1.24
C ASP A 129 -12.16 -16.91 0.75
N LEU A 130 -11.83 -15.88 1.53
CA LEU A 130 -12.01 -14.50 1.10
C LEU A 130 -11.17 -14.16 -0.12
N LEU A 131 -10.03 -14.82 -0.30
CA LEU A 131 -9.17 -14.55 -1.44
C LEU A 131 -9.83 -14.83 -2.78
N ASP A 132 -10.86 -15.69 -2.80
CA ASP A 132 -11.59 -15.99 -4.03
C ASP A 132 -12.20 -14.73 -4.66
N ARG A 133 -12.50 -13.71 -3.85
CA ARG A 133 -13.05 -12.45 -4.35
C ARG A 133 -12.13 -11.78 -5.36
N VAL A 134 -10.83 -11.92 -5.18
CA VAL A 134 -9.86 -11.14 -5.96
C VAL A 134 -8.89 -11.98 -6.79
N LYS A 135 -8.90 -13.29 -6.65
CA LYS A 135 -7.93 -14.17 -7.34
C LYS A 135 -7.84 -13.92 -8.83
N LYS A 136 -8.96 -13.63 -9.48
CA LYS A 136 -8.99 -13.42 -10.92
C LYS A 136 -8.12 -12.25 -11.39
N TYR A 137 -7.89 -11.28 -10.53
CA TYR A 137 -7.08 -10.12 -10.88
C TYR A 137 -5.58 -10.38 -10.76
N PHE A 138 -5.20 -11.46 -10.08
CA PHE A 138 -3.79 -11.75 -9.78
C PHE A 138 -3.33 -13.09 -10.37
N ALA A 139 -4.10 -13.63 -11.26
CA ALA A 139 -3.79 -14.92 -11.89
C ALA A 139 -2.58 -14.85 -12.84
#